data_96606b84d02697b99e0c9e3fd427efa8
#
_entry.id   96606b84d02697b99e0c9e3fd427efa8
#
_cell.length_a   1.000
_cell.length_b   1.000
_cell.length_c   1.000
_cell.angle_alpha   90.00
_cell.angle_beta   90.00
_cell.angle_gamma   90.00
#
_symmetry.space_group_name_H-M   'P 1'
#
loop_
_entity.id
_entity.type
_entity.pdbx_description
1 polymer ?
#
loop_
_entity_poly.entity_id
_entity_poly.type
_entity_poly.pdbx_seq_one_letter_code
_entity_poly.pdbx_strand_id
1 'polypeptide(L)'
;MTAAIFDADSHVMETAEWLPGFADPDVRDKLSGMGLEGAGAGAAQMMAELPALWAGHRDLEIDAEVIRGPKGWQAPGALDTEVRSRVLDALGISVQLVFPTFSLGHFARSKDLDVLYGGTRALNRAMLAFCDPDPRLKAVGYLPWTDPALAAEVLDEAIANGISAIWMPSDAPADFSPAHVDLDPIWARMAEAHVPFVLHVGGGRLLPKAFHNNGLPRPTDWLGGGENLRAKDFPVLHHSPERFLACLAIDGVFDRHPDLRGAAIELGATWVPGMLRNLDHAHRSFAKFEPAFKALPLLPSEYIRRQVKFTPFPFEDTTWLVEQEGADLFMFSTDYPHPEGGRRPFEIFGDAVAGFDEATRERFFWRNGAELLGL
;
A
#
# COMPACT_ATOMS: atom_id res chain seq x y z
N MET A 1 -11.84 1.65 28.14
CA MET A 1 -11.01 2.33 27.13
C MET A 1 -11.33 1.65 25.82
N THR A 2 -11.75 2.37 24.81
CA THR A 2 -11.87 1.83 23.45
C THR A 2 -10.49 1.33 23.04
N ALA A 3 -10.40 0.10 22.52
CA ALA A 3 -9.12 -0.45 22.06
C ALA A 3 -8.59 0.44 20.91
N ALA A 4 -7.29 0.70 20.89
CA ALA A 4 -6.68 1.45 19.80
C ALA A 4 -6.83 0.68 18.48
N ILE A 5 -7.06 1.40 17.38
CA ILE A 5 -7.19 0.82 16.03
C ILE A 5 -6.15 1.44 15.12
N PHE A 6 -5.35 0.59 14.49
CA PHE A 6 -4.45 0.91 13.41
C PHE A 6 -5.10 0.47 12.10
N ASP A 7 -5.36 1.41 11.22
CA ASP A 7 -5.87 1.15 9.88
C ASP A 7 -4.68 1.17 8.89
N ALA A 8 -4.32 0.01 8.41
CA ALA A 8 -3.14 -0.17 7.57
C ALA A 8 -3.34 0.26 6.10
N ASP A 9 -4.57 0.62 5.72
CA ASP A 9 -4.89 0.95 4.34
C ASP A 9 -6.01 1.97 4.24
N SER A 10 -5.68 3.10 3.67
CA SER A 10 -6.63 4.12 3.28
C SER A 10 -6.04 5.01 2.18
N HIS A 11 -6.88 5.80 1.54
CA HIS A 11 -6.48 6.56 0.36
C HIS A 11 -6.88 8.03 0.41
N VAL A 12 -6.13 8.86 -0.31
CA VAL A 12 -6.61 10.13 -0.81
C VAL A 12 -7.20 9.92 -2.21
N MET A 13 -8.25 10.69 -2.54
CA MET A 13 -8.89 10.64 -3.86
C MET A 13 -8.55 11.93 -4.60
N GLU A 14 -7.38 11.93 -5.24
CA GLU A 14 -6.80 13.13 -5.84
C GLU A 14 -7.56 13.56 -7.09
N THR A 15 -7.51 14.85 -7.39
CA THR A 15 -7.93 15.44 -8.67
C THR A 15 -6.73 15.62 -9.59
N ALA A 16 -7.00 15.87 -10.87
CA ALA A 16 -5.95 16.07 -11.87
C ALA A 16 -5.00 17.23 -11.53
N GLU A 17 -5.51 18.23 -10.82
CA GLU A 17 -4.77 19.45 -10.47
C GLU A 17 -3.97 19.31 -9.16
N TRP A 18 -4.23 18.26 -8.38
CA TRP A 18 -3.66 18.14 -7.03
C TRP A 18 -2.14 17.95 -7.08
N LEU A 19 -1.65 16.91 -7.74
CA LEU A 19 -0.22 16.62 -7.83
C LEU A 19 0.59 17.75 -8.50
N PRO A 20 0.17 18.31 -9.67
CA PRO A 20 0.88 19.43 -10.29
C PRO A 20 1.10 20.61 -9.36
N GLY A 21 0.23 20.83 -8.37
CA GLY A 21 0.40 21.90 -7.37
C GLY A 21 1.64 21.76 -6.50
N PHE A 22 2.18 20.55 -6.34
CA PHE A 22 3.37 20.24 -5.54
C PHE A 22 4.64 20.01 -6.37
N ALA A 23 4.51 19.98 -7.70
CA ALA A 23 5.62 19.74 -8.60
C ALA A 23 6.50 20.98 -8.80
N ASP A 24 7.81 20.73 -8.91
CA ASP A 24 8.76 21.77 -9.29
C ASP A 24 8.44 22.31 -10.71
N PRO A 25 8.73 23.60 -11.00
CA PRO A 25 8.30 24.23 -12.26
C PRO A 25 8.79 23.51 -13.53
N ASP A 26 9.98 22.93 -13.50
CA ASP A 26 10.62 22.23 -14.63
C ASP A 26 10.01 20.84 -14.89
N VAL A 27 9.31 20.28 -13.92
CA VAL A 27 8.65 18.98 -14.00
C VAL A 27 7.14 19.11 -14.22
N ARG A 28 6.51 20.15 -13.67
CA ARG A 28 5.06 20.37 -13.65
C ARG A 28 4.42 20.21 -15.02
N ASP A 29 4.97 20.87 -16.03
CA ASP A 29 4.44 20.88 -17.38
C ASP A 29 4.73 19.59 -18.15
N LYS A 30 5.57 18.69 -17.58
CA LYS A 30 5.90 17.38 -18.14
C LYS A 30 5.05 16.24 -17.55
N LEU A 31 4.30 16.49 -16.46
CA LEU A 31 3.41 15.49 -15.89
C LEU A 31 2.29 15.15 -16.87
N SER A 32 2.04 13.87 -17.07
CA SER A 32 0.93 13.41 -17.92
C SER A 32 -0.42 13.55 -17.18
N GLY A 33 -1.54 13.30 -17.86
CA GLY A 33 -2.85 13.19 -17.19
C GLY A 33 -2.89 12.03 -16.20
N MET A 34 -3.85 12.06 -15.28
CA MET A 34 -4.02 11.05 -14.20
C MET A 34 -4.32 9.61 -14.70
N GLY A 35 -4.52 9.41 -16.00
CA GLY A 35 -4.86 8.09 -16.54
C GLY A 35 -6.36 7.73 -16.40
N LEU A 36 -7.21 8.73 -16.20
CA LEU A 36 -8.68 8.57 -16.07
C LEU A 36 -9.42 8.49 -17.42
N GLU A 37 -8.71 8.38 -18.55
CA GLU A 37 -9.33 8.35 -19.88
C GLU A 37 -10.35 7.20 -20.04
N GLY A 38 -10.20 6.14 -19.24
CA GLY A 38 -11.14 5.01 -19.20
C GLY A 38 -12.37 5.22 -18.32
N ALA A 39 -12.42 6.28 -17.51
CA ALA A 39 -13.49 6.50 -16.53
C ALA A 39 -14.81 7.03 -17.16
N GLY A 40 -14.80 7.35 -18.47
CA GLY A 40 -15.99 7.77 -19.22
C GLY A 40 -16.44 9.21 -18.99
N ALA A 41 -17.46 9.64 -19.73
CA ALA A 41 -17.97 11.02 -19.69
C ALA A 41 -18.51 11.43 -18.30
N GLY A 42 -19.00 10.50 -17.51
CA GLY A 42 -19.49 10.76 -16.15
C GLY A 42 -18.41 11.21 -15.17
N ALA A 43 -17.14 10.81 -15.38
CA ALA A 43 -16.04 11.22 -14.52
C ALA A 43 -15.76 12.72 -14.61
N ALA A 44 -15.83 13.31 -15.81
CA ALA A 44 -15.62 14.75 -15.99
C ALA A 44 -16.70 15.58 -15.28
N GLN A 45 -17.97 15.15 -15.38
CA GLN A 45 -19.06 15.80 -14.65
C GLN A 45 -18.87 15.68 -13.14
N MET A 46 -18.57 14.48 -12.64
CA MET A 46 -18.32 14.25 -11.22
C MET A 46 -17.18 15.15 -10.71
N MET A 47 -16.05 15.22 -11.45
CA MET A 47 -14.92 16.08 -11.09
C MET A 47 -15.31 17.56 -10.96
N ALA A 48 -16.21 18.05 -11.84
CA ALA A 48 -16.69 19.43 -11.79
C ALA A 48 -17.58 19.70 -10.56
N GLU A 49 -18.26 18.70 -10.03
CA GLU A 49 -19.16 18.78 -8.88
C GLU A 49 -18.43 18.61 -7.53
N LEU A 50 -17.21 18.02 -7.51
CA LEU A 50 -16.49 17.71 -6.28
C LEU A 50 -16.23 18.91 -5.35
N PRO A 51 -15.83 20.11 -5.82
CA PRO A 51 -15.56 21.22 -4.91
C PRO A 51 -16.78 21.62 -4.08
N ALA A 52 -17.97 21.62 -4.68
CA ALA A 52 -19.22 21.94 -3.98
C ALA A 52 -19.61 20.81 -3.01
N LEU A 53 -19.42 19.56 -3.41
CA LEU A 53 -19.70 18.40 -2.57
C LEU A 53 -18.81 18.40 -1.34
N TRP A 54 -17.49 18.58 -1.51
CA TRP A 54 -16.53 18.56 -0.40
C TRP A 54 -16.73 19.75 0.54
N ALA A 55 -17.08 20.94 0.02
CA ALA A 55 -17.46 22.06 0.87
C ALA A 55 -18.67 21.70 1.76
N GLY A 56 -19.68 21.02 1.20
CA GLY A 56 -20.83 20.53 1.96
C GLY A 56 -20.48 19.50 3.03
N HIS A 57 -19.42 18.71 2.85
CA HIS A 57 -18.98 17.73 3.85
C HIS A 57 -18.48 18.36 5.16
N ARG A 58 -18.03 19.61 5.13
CA ARG A 58 -17.60 20.32 6.33
C ARG A 58 -18.74 20.59 7.30
N ASP A 59 -19.96 20.70 6.80
CA ASP A 59 -21.17 20.95 7.58
C ASP A 59 -21.90 19.65 7.99
N LEU A 60 -21.46 18.47 7.47
CA LEU A 60 -22.09 17.19 7.81
C LEU A 60 -21.79 16.79 9.27
N GLU A 61 -22.76 16.22 9.96
CA GLU A 61 -22.53 15.40 11.13
C GLU A 61 -21.98 14.04 10.67
N ILE A 62 -20.77 13.67 11.13
CA ILE A 62 -20.10 12.44 10.74
C ILE A 62 -20.17 11.46 11.91
N ASP A 63 -20.76 10.31 11.68
CA ASP A 63 -20.84 9.18 12.62
C ASP A 63 -20.22 7.91 12.03
N ALA A 64 -20.28 6.80 12.77
CA ALA A 64 -19.70 5.53 12.35
C ALA A 64 -20.32 4.94 11.06
N GLU A 65 -21.52 5.38 10.65
CA GLU A 65 -22.14 4.95 9.40
C GLU A 65 -21.42 5.52 8.16
N VAL A 66 -20.51 6.48 8.34
CA VAL A 66 -19.69 7.05 7.25
C VAL A 66 -18.99 5.96 6.45
N ILE A 67 -18.55 4.87 7.10
CA ILE A 67 -17.88 3.74 6.41
C ILE A 67 -18.81 3.01 5.42
N ARG A 68 -20.13 3.08 5.63
CA ARG A 68 -21.16 2.50 4.77
C ARG A 68 -21.68 3.47 3.71
N GLY A 69 -21.28 4.72 3.82
CA GLY A 69 -21.73 5.82 2.97
C GLY A 69 -21.15 5.79 1.56
N PRO A 70 -21.16 6.93 0.87
CA PRO A 70 -20.54 7.10 -0.44
C PRO A 70 -19.05 6.71 -0.39
N LYS A 71 -18.54 6.20 -1.51
CA LYS A 71 -17.16 5.77 -1.69
C LYS A 71 -16.42 6.62 -2.73
N GLY A 72 -15.13 6.45 -2.82
CA GLY A 72 -14.27 7.17 -3.75
C GLY A 72 -14.29 8.68 -3.49
N TRP A 73 -14.31 9.47 -4.55
CA TRP A 73 -14.34 10.94 -4.45
C TRP A 73 -15.54 11.52 -3.70
N GLN A 74 -16.64 10.78 -3.63
CA GLN A 74 -17.86 11.23 -2.95
C GLN A 74 -17.82 11.01 -1.45
N ALA A 75 -16.82 10.32 -0.93
CA ALA A 75 -16.70 10.03 0.49
C ALA A 75 -16.28 11.29 1.29
N PRO A 76 -16.80 11.49 2.50
CA PRO A 76 -16.28 12.52 3.40
C PRO A 76 -14.79 12.35 3.69
N GLY A 77 -14.02 13.43 3.59
CA GLY A 77 -12.59 13.41 3.83
C GLY A 77 -11.77 12.71 2.74
N ALA A 78 -12.33 12.51 1.54
CA ALA A 78 -11.62 11.91 0.40
C ALA A 78 -10.34 12.67 0.02
N LEU A 79 -10.37 14.04 0.07
CA LEU A 79 -9.23 14.93 -0.15
C LEU A 79 -9.23 16.12 0.83
N ASP A 80 -10.06 16.14 1.85
CA ASP A 80 -10.16 17.18 2.87
C ASP A 80 -9.71 16.61 4.22
N THR A 81 -8.54 17.01 4.73
CA THR A 81 -7.95 16.47 5.96
C THR A 81 -8.79 16.80 7.19
N GLU A 82 -9.39 18.01 7.26
CA GLU A 82 -10.24 18.40 8.40
C GLU A 82 -11.45 17.46 8.52
N VAL A 83 -12.08 17.15 7.39
CA VAL A 83 -13.19 16.19 7.33
C VAL A 83 -12.68 14.77 7.61
N ARG A 84 -11.46 14.38 7.12
CA ARG A 84 -10.86 13.08 7.38
C ARG A 84 -10.61 12.87 8.88
N SER A 85 -10.14 13.89 9.60
CA SER A 85 -9.93 13.82 11.05
C SER A 85 -11.23 13.48 11.78
N ARG A 86 -12.36 14.06 11.37
CA ARG A 86 -13.69 13.75 11.93
C ARG A 86 -14.16 12.34 11.57
N VAL A 87 -13.78 11.84 10.39
CA VAL A 87 -14.02 10.43 10.01
C VAL A 87 -13.24 9.50 10.95
N LEU A 88 -11.96 9.79 11.25
CA LEU A 88 -11.17 9.00 12.20
C LEU A 88 -11.82 9.00 13.60
N ASP A 89 -12.30 10.15 14.07
CA ASP A 89 -13.01 10.25 15.34
C ASP A 89 -14.27 9.37 15.36
N ALA A 90 -15.08 9.43 14.31
CA ALA A 90 -16.32 8.67 14.19
C ALA A 90 -16.09 7.15 14.12
N LEU A 91 -14.99 6.72 13.48
CA LEU A 91 -14.61 5.31 13.33
C LEU A 91 -13.75 4.79 14.50
N GLY A 92 -13.28 5.66 15.39
CA GLY A 92 -12.39 5.29 16.49
C GLY A 92 -10.99 4.87 16.05
N ILE A 93 -10.52 5.35 14.88
CA ILE A 93 -9.20 5.04 14.34
C ILE A 93 -8.14 5.89 15.03
N SER A 94 -7.13 5.24 15.59
CA SER A 94 -6.03 5.87 16.31
C SER A 94 -4.84 6.22 15.43
N VAL A 95 -4.59 5.43 14.37
CA VAL A 95 -3.56 5.65 13.35
C VAL A 95 -4.07 5.11 12.03
N GLN A 96 -3.82 5.83 10.94
CA GLN A 96 -4.21 5.42 9.60
C GLN A 96 -3.06 5.67 8.61
N LEU A 97 -2.60 4.63 7.90
CA LEU A 97 -1.75 4.78 6.73
C LEU A 97 -2.56 5.32 5.56
N VAL A 98 -2.00 6.31 4.85
CA VAL A 98 -2.69 6.98 3.75
C VAL A 98 -1.87 6.86 2.47
N PHE A 99 -2.47 6.24 1.46
CA PHE A 99 -1.89 6.00 0.15
C PHE A 99 -2.43 6.99 -0.91
N PRO A 100 -1.66 7.27 -1.97
CA PRO A 100 -2.20 7.90 -3.17
C PRO A 100 -3.06 6.90 -3.95
N THR A 101 -4.01 7.38 -4.75
CA THR A 101 -4.84 6.56 -5.63
C THR A 101 -4.46 6.75 -7.10
N PHE A 102 -4.54 7.98 -7.61
CA PHE A 102 -4.42 8.28 -9.03
C PHE A 102 -3.12 8.99 -9.42
N SER A 103 -2.45 9.65 -8.48
CA SER A 103 -1.31 10.51 -8.77
C SER A 103 -0.14 9.79 -9.44
N LEU A 104 0.05 8.49 -9.19
CA LEU A 104 1.05 7.68 -9.89
C LEU A 104 0.82 7.66 -11.41
N GLY A 105 -0.40 7.83 -11.88
CA GLY A 105 -0.74 7.91 -13.30
C GLY A 105 -0.02 9.04 -14.03
N HIS A 106 0.35 10.11 -13.34
CA HIS A 106 1.04 11.26 -13.94
C HIS A 106 2.49 10.98 -14.33
N PHE A 107 3.21 10.08 -13.63
CA PHE A 107 4.66 9.98 -13.78
C PHE A 107 5.27 8.57 -13.64
N ALA A 108 4.64 7.65 -12.89
CA ALA A 108 5.29 6.40 -12.48
C ALA A 108 5.69 5.47 -13.63
N ARG A 109 5.15 5.67 -14.83
CA ARG A 109 5.50 4.93 -16.04
C ARG A 109 6.44 5.71 -16.97
N SER A 110 6.90 6.90 -16.55
CA SER A 110 7.82 7.70 -17.37
C SER A 110 9.17 7.00 -17.50
N LYS A 111 9.75 7.08 -18.73
CA LYS A 111 11.11 6.67 -19.00
C LYS A 111 12.11 7.83 -18.83
N ASP A 112 11.61 9.04 -18.75
CA ASP A 112 12.37 10.23 -18.41
C ASP A 112 12.55 10.25 -16.88
N LEU A 113 13.80 10.11 -16.44
CA LEU A 113 14.14 10.04 -15.00
C LEU A 113 13.82 11.35 -14.28
N ASP A 114 13.93 12.51 -14.95
CA ASP A 114 13.57 13.80 -14.36
C ASP A 114 12.08 13.84 -14.04
N VAL A 115 11.24 13.33 -14.95
CA VAL A 115 9.79 13.23 -14.73
C VAL A 115 9.47 12.20 -13.66
N LEU A 116 10.12 11.04 -13.70
CA LEU A 116 9.89 9.94 -12.74
C LEU A 116 10.22 10.40 -11.31
N TYR A 117 11.43 10.89 -11.09
CA TYR A 117 11.87 11.29 -9.73
C TYR A 117 11.34 12.66 -9.31
N GLY A 118 11.13 13.59 -10.24
CA GLY A 118 10.47 14.87 -9.96
C GLY A 118 9.00 14.69 -9.59
N GLY A 119 8.28 13.81 -10.29
CA GLY A 119 6.92 13.41 -9.94
C GLY A 119 6.85 12.68 -8.59
N THR A 120 7.84 11.85 -8.30
CA THR A 120 7.97 11.19 -6.99
C THR A 120 8.12 12.20 -5.85
N ARG A 121 9.02 13.19 -5.99
CA ARG A 121 9.17 14.27 -5.00
C ARG A 121 7.88 15.06 -4.81
N ALA A 122 7.20 15.38 -5.91
CA ALA A 122 5.90 16.07 -5.84
C ALA A 122 4.87 15.26 -5.07
N LEU A 123 4.78 13.96 -5.34
CA LEU A 123 3.84 13.07 -4.63
C LEU A 123 4.16 12.98 -3.14
N ASN A 124 5.42 12.77 -2.79
CA ASN A 124 5.83 12.68 -1.38
C ASN A 124 5.50 13.96 -0.61
N ARG A 125 5.73 15.14 -1.22
CA ARG A 125 5.33 16.44 -0.63
C ARG A 125 3.81 16.57 -0.49
N ALA A 126 3.06 16.14 -1.48
CA ALA A 126 1.60 16.20 -1.49
C ALA A 126 0.98 15.30 -0.40
N MET A 127 1.49 14.07 -0.25
CA MET A 127 1.05 13.13 0.79
C MET A 127 1.36 13.66 2.19
N LEU A 128 2.55 14.22 2.40
CA LEU A 128 2.91 14.88 3.66
C LEU A 128 1.96 16.05 3.95
N ALA A 129 1.69 16.92 2.98
CA ALA A 129 0.80 18.06 3.15
C ALA A 129 -0.64 17.66 3.50
N PHE A 130 -1.12 16.52 2.95
CA PHE A 130 -2.43 15.99 3.32
C PHE A 130 -2.44 15.46 4.76
N CYS A 131 -1.38 14.78 5.20
CA CYS A 131 -1.35 14.12 6.51
C CYS A 131 -0.92 15.05 7.66
N ASP A 132 -0.13 16.09 7.40
CA ASP A 132 0.45 16.97 8.42
C ASP A 132 -0.56 17.57 9.43
N PRO A 133 -1.79 17.98 9.03
CA PRO A 133 -2.73 18.57 9.98
C PRO A 133 -3.24 17.62 11.07
N ASP A 134 -3.18 16.30 10.90
CA ASP A 134 -3.60 15.31 11.90
C ASP A 134 -2.51 14.24 12.11
N PRO A 135 -1.87 14.17 13.28
CA PRO A 135 -0.77 13.24 13.55
C PRO A 135 -1.18 11.75 13.49
N ARG A 136 -2.46 11.44 13.46
CA ARG A 136 -2.97 10.08 13.25
C ARG A 136 -2.83 9.61 11.82
N LEU A 137 -2.83 10.54 10.85
CA LEU A 137 -2.60 10.26 9.44
C LEU A 137 -1.11 10.08 9.19
N LYS A 138 -0.74 8.96 8.58
CA LYS A 138 0.63 8.57 8.29
C LYS A 138 0.83 8.51 6.79
N ALA A 139 1.60 9.46 6.27
CA ALA A 139 1.84 9.58 4.84
C ALA A 139 2.66 8.42 4.30
N VAL A 140 2.13 7.74 3.27
CA VAL A 140 2.88 6.78 2.46
C VAL A 140 3.41 7.52 1.24
N GLY A 141 4.75 7.59 1.14
CA GLY A 141 5.42 8.10 -0.05
C GLY A 141 5.61 7.01 -1.10
N TYR A 142 6.16 7.39 -2.25
CA TYR A 142 6.50 6.48 -3.33
C TYR A 142 7.99 6.54 -3.65
N LEU A 143 8.62 5.43 -4.00
CA LEU A 143 10.02 5.36 -4.39
C LEU A 143 10.23 4.37 -5.55
N PRO A 144 10.40 4.84 -6.80
CA PRO A 144 10.89 4.00 -7.88
C PRO A 144 12.37 3.69 -7.65
N TRP A 145 12.78 2.45 -7.90
CA TRP A 145 14.16 2.01 -7.72
C TRP A 145 14.87 1.70 -9.05
N THR A 146 14.46 2.42 -10.11
CA THR A 146 15.02 2.33 -11.47
C THR A 146 16.48 2.78 -11.53
N ASP A 147 16.81 3.85 -10.79
CA ASP A 147 18.16 4.38 -10.62
C ASP A 147 18.46 4.44 -9.12
N PRO A 148 19.40 3.60 -8.61
CA PRO A 148 19.68 3.54 -7.18
C PRO A 148 20.19 4.84 -6.56
N ALA A 149 20.93 5.66 -7.32
CA ALA A 149 21.48 6.91 -6.81
C ALA A 149 20.38 7.96 -6.63
N LEU A 150 19.53 8.15 -7.66
CA LEU A 150 18.37 9.05 -7.57
C LEU A 150 17.35 8.56 -6.53
N ALA A 151 17.17 7.23 -6.42
CA ALA A 151 16.30 6.66 -5.40
C ALA A 151 16.80 6.96 -3.98
N ALA A 152 18.12 6.87 -3.74
CA ALA A 152 18.70 7.22 -2.44
C ALA A 152 18.51 8.70 -2.09
N GLU A 153 18.70 9.61 -3.04
CA GLU A 153 18.47 11.05 -2.83
C GLU A 153 17.02 11.37 -2.46
N VAL A 154 16.07 10.79 -3.21
CA VAL A 154 14.64 11.00 -2.95
C VAL A 154 14.19 10.37 -1.65
N LEU A 155 14.74 9.21 -1.29
CA LEU A 155 14.48 8.58 0.00
C LEU A 155 14.99 9.44 1.16
N ASP A 156 16.22 9.97 1.07
CA ASP A 156 16.79 10.86 2.09
C ASP A 156 15.92 12.11 2.27
N GLU A 157 15.45 12.73 1.18
CA GLU A 157 14.51 13.85 1.22
C GLU A 157 13.19 13.47 1.89
N ALA A 158 12.59 12.34 1.53
CA ALA A 158 11.34 11.89 2.10
C ALA A 158 11.45 11.59 3.61
N ILE A 159 12.51 10.92 4.03
CA ILE A 159 12.79 10.63 5.45
C ILE A 159 12.97 11.94 6.23
N ALA A 160 13.78 12.88 5.71
CA ALA A 160 14.04 14.16 6.36
C ALA A 160 12.77 15.01 6.53
N ASN A 161 11.77 14.84 5.65
CA ASN A 161 10.48 15.50 5.72
C ASN A 161 9.42 14.73 6.52
N GLY A 162 9.75 13.57 7.12
CA GLY A 162 8.87 12.85 8.04
C GLY A 162 7.90 11.87 7.37
N ILE A 163 8.24 11.33 6.19
CA ILE A 163 7.44 10.26 5.57
C ILE A 163 7.34 9.06 6.52
N SER A 164 6.18 8.42 6.60
CA SER A 164 5.93 7.36 7.57
C SER A 164 6.16 5.94 7.00
N ALA A 165 5.96 5.76 5.69
CA ALA A 165 6.23 4.51 4.97
C ALA A 165 6.52 4.82 3.50
N ILE A 166 7.14 3.89 2.80
CA ILE A 166 7.48 4.04 1.38
C ILE A 166 6.85 2.92 0.56
N TRP A 167 5.94 3.27 -0.34
CA TRP A 167 5.45 2.37 -1.37
C TRP A 167 6.52 2.16 -2.45
N MET A 168 6.96 0.91 -2.59
CA MET A 168 7.90 0.51 -3.63
C MET A 168 7.18 -0.33 -4.71
N PRO A 169 7.43 -0.07 -6.00
CA PRO A 169 6.92 -0.94 -7.05
C PRO A 169 7.46 -2.36 -6.88
N SER A 170 6.56 -3.35 -6.89
CA SER A 170 6.91 -4.76 -6.69
C SER A 170 7.37 -5.48 -7.96
N ASP A 171 7.17 -4.90 -9.15
CA ASP A 171 7.82 -5.35 -10.38
C ASP A 171 9.18 -4.66 -10.54
N ALA A 172 10.14 -5.38 -11.15
CA ALA A 172 11.43 -4.81 -11.46
C ALA A 172 11.29 -3.68 -12.52
N PRO A 173 11.55 -2.41 -12.17
CA PRO A 173 11.48 -1.30 -13.11
C PRO A 173 12.73 -1.19 -13.99
N ALA A 174 13.76 -2.00 -13.69
CA ALA A 174 15.04 -2.10 -14.39
C ALA A 174 15.46 -3.57 -14.52
N ASP A 175 16.59 -3.83 -15.17
CA ASP A 175 17.10 -5.20 -15.42
C ASP A 175 17.87 -5.79 -14.20
N PHE A 176 17.44 -5.47 -12.97
CA PHE A 176 18.06 -6.01 -11.77
C PHE A 176 17.02 -6.32 -10.67
N SER A 177 17.42 -7.15 -9.71
CA SER A 177 16.60 -7.60 -8.60
C SER A 177 16.39 -6.50 -7.55
N PRO A 178 15.28 -6.50 -6.79
CA PRO A 178 15.14 -5.66 -5.59
C PRO A 178 16.20 -5.96 -4.52
N ALA A 179 16.86 -7.11 -4.61
CA ALA A 179 17.98 -7.50 -3.74
C ALA A 179 19.35 -7.15 -4.33
N HIS A 180 19.43 -6.37 -5.43
CA HIS A 180 20.70 -5.98 -6.03
C HIS A 180 21.56 -5.19 -5.05
N VAL A 181 22.88 -5.39 -5.09
CA VAL A 181 23.82 -4.76 -4.14
C VAL A 181 23.79 -3.23 -4.17
N ASP A 182 23.49 -2.63 -5.30
CA ASP A 182 23.36 -1.17 -5.44
C ASP A 182 22.12 -0.60 -4.70
N LEU A 183 21.14 -1.45 -4.34
CA LEU A 183 19.98 -1.08 -3.53
C LEU A 183 20.22 -1.28 -2.02
N ASP A 184 21.31 -1.92 -1.63
CA ASP A 184 21.61 -2.19 -0.23
C ASP A 184 21.65 -0.90 0.64
N PRO A 185 22.21 0.24 0.15
CA PRO A 185 22.13 1.51 0.88
C PRO A 185 20.70 2.01 1.10
N ILE A 186 19.76 1.71 0.20
CA ILE A 186 18.33 2.09 0.34
C ILE A 186 17.72 1.29 1.50
N TRP A 187 17.95 -0.02 1.53
CA TRP A 187 17.47 -0.88 2.60
C TRP A 187 18.07 -0.51 3.96
N ALA A 188 19.37 -0.17 4.01
CA ALA A 188 20.01 0.33 5.22
C ALA A 188 19.37 1.61 5.74
N ARG A 189 19.14 2.60 4.87
CA ARG A 189 18.50 3.89 5.25
C ARG A 189 17.09 3.71 5.78
N MET A 190 16.29 2.84 5.14
CA MET A 190 14.93 2.54 5.59
C MET A 190 14.94 1.87 6.97
N ALA A 191 15.86 0.92 7.19
CA ALA A 191 16.02 0.25 8.47
C ALA A 191 16.47 1.22 9.58
N GLU A 192 17.49 2.05 9.32
CA GLU A 192 18.03 3.04 10.27
C GLU A 192 16.99 4.13 10.64
N ALA A 193 16.19 4.54 9.66
CA ALA A 193 15.14 5.54 9.87
C ALA A 193 13.83 4.96 10.43
N HIS A 194 13.73 3.63 10.57
CA HIS A 194 12.49 2.93 10.92
C HIS A 194 11.31 3.27 10.00
N VAL A 195 11.59 3.51 8.72
CA VAL A 195 10.60 3.74 7.67
C VAL A 195 10.39 2.44 6.90
N PRO A 196 9.26 1.75 7.07
CA PRO A 196 9.01 0.49 6.38
C PRO A 196 8.81 0.69 4.89
N PHE A 197 9.19 -0.32 4.09
CA PHE A 197 8.67 -0.44 2.74
C PHE A 197 7.27 -1.04 2.77
N VAL A 198 6.43 -0.61 1.84
CA VAL A 198 5.12 -1.22 1.61
C VAL A 198 4.97 -1.61 0.14
N LEU A 199 4.39 -2.76 -0.11
CA LEU A 199 3.98 -3.24 -1.41
C LEU A 199 2.46 -3.12 -1.45
N HIS A 200 1.93 -2.56 -2.54
CA HIS A 200 0.51 -2.28 -2.66
C HIS A 200 0.03 -2.61 -4.07
N VAL A 201 -1.25 -2.86 -4.24
CA VAL A 201 -1.86 -3.02 -5.57
C VAL A 201 -1.53 -1.80 -6.44
N GLY A 202 -1.38 -1.97 -7.74
CA GLY A 202 -0.89 -0.89 -8.63
C GLY A 202 0.64 -0.76 -8.70
N GLY A 203 1.39 -1.24 -7.71
CA GLY A 203 2.86 -1.25 -7.72
C GLY A 203 3.48 -2.39 -8.53
N GLY A 204 2.69 -3.33 -9.03
CA GLY A 204 3.14 -4.48 -9.81
C GLY A 204 2.29 -4.74 -11.02
N ARG A 205 2.75 -5.68 -11.90
CA ARG A 205 1.97 -6.10 -13.06
C ARG A 205 0.84 -7.02 -12.62
N LEU A 206 -0.36 -6.66 -13.06
CA LEU A 206 -1.51 -7.52 -13.05
C LEU A 206 -1.46 -8.54 -14.22
N LEU A 207 -2.57 -9.21 -14.47
CA LEU A 207 -2.67 -10.16 -15.56
C LEU A 207 -2.32 -9.50 -16.91
N PRO A 208 -1.42 -10.10 -17.72
CA PRO A 208 -1.10 -9.56 -19.04
C PRO A 208 -2.34 -9.40 -19.91
N LYS A 209 -2.41 -8.30 -20.68
CA LYS A 209 -3.57 -7.97 -21.54
C LYS A 209 -4.03 -9.12 -22.43
N ALA A 210 -3.10 -9.94 -22.92
CA ALA A 210 -3.43 -11.11 -23.77
C ALA A 210 -4.31 -12.13 -23.06
N PHE A 211 -4.14 -12.34 -21.74
CA PHE A 211 -4.95 -13.27 -20.95
C PHE A 211 -6.38 -12.77 -20.69
N HIS A 212 -6.61 -11.49 -20.84
CA HIS A 212 -7.95 -10.93 -20.80
C HIS A 212 -8.74 -11.18 -22.09
N ASN A 213 -8.05 -11.32 -23.22
CA ASN A 213 -8.68 -11.52 -24.52
C ASN A 213 -9.09 -12.99 -24.71
N ASN A 214 -10.33 -13.31 -24.34
CA ASN A 214 -10.95 -14.62 -24.57
C ASN A 214 -11.89 -14.62 -25.80
N GLY A 215 -11.83 -13.60 -26.65
CA GLY A 215 -12.69 -13.46 -27.83
C GLY A 215 -14.12 -12.97 -27.53
N LEU A 216 -14.43 -12.66 -26.28
CA LEU A 216 -15.74 -12.14 -25.86
C LEU A 216 -15.65 -10.66 -25.47
N PRO A 217 -16.75 -9.88 -25.56
CA PRO A 217 -16.81 -8.52 -25.06
C PRO A 217 -16.40 -8.44 -23.58
N ARG A 218 -15.59 -7.44 -23.22
CA ARG A 218 -15.26 -7.14 -21.82
C ARG A 218 -16.17 -6.03 -21.30
N PRO A 219 -16.51 -6.07 -19.99
CA PRO A 219 -17.07 -4.90 -19.32
C PRO A 219 -16.12 -3.70 -19.47
N THR A 220 -16.68 -2.54 -19.77
CA THR A 220 -15.95 -1.28 -19.95
C THR A 220 -16.30 -0.25 -18.87
N ASP A 221 -17.27 -0.57 -18.00
CA ASP A 221 -17.61 0.23 -16.84
C ASP A 221 -16.42 0.28 -15.86
N TRP A 222 -16.23 1.45 -15.27
CA TRP A 222 -15.24 1.65 -14.24
C TRP A 222 -15.84 1.38 -12.86
N LEU A 223 -15.11 0.62 -12.00
CA LEU A 223 -15.62 0.20 -10.68
C LEU A 223 -15.29 1.18 -9.55
N GLY A 224 -14.42 2.16 -9.78
CA GLY A 224 -14.16 3.25 -8.85
C GLY A 224 -12.87 3.15 -8.03
N GLY A 225 -12.15 2.04 -8.09
CA GLY A 225 -10.78 1.94 -7.57
C GLY A 225 -9.75 2.43 -8.59
N GLY A 226 -8.52 2.71 -8.15
CA GLY A 226 -7.45 3.20 -9.03
C GLY A 226 -7.08 2.24 -10.15
N GLU A 227 -7.12 0.94 -9.88
CA GLU A 227 -6.66 -0.12 -10.78
C GLU A 227 -7.78 -0.73 -11.64
N ASN A 228 -9.03 -0.50 -11.29
CA ASN A 228 -10.19 -1.11 -11.93
C ASN A 228 -10.09 -2.65 -12.02
N LEU A 229 -9.82 -3.28 -10.87
CA LEU A 229 -9.60 -4.71 -10.74
C LEU A 229 -10.84 -5.53 -11.13
N ARG A 230 -10.59 -6.71 -11.73
CA ARG A 230 -11.63 -7.64 -12.16
C ARG A 230 -11.33 -9.05 -11.68
N ALA A 231 -12.32 -9.92 -11.80
CA ALA A 231 -12.25 -11.31 -11.32
C ALA A 231 -10.99 -12.08 -11.77
N LYS A 232 -10.46 -11.80 -12.97
CA LYS A 232 -9.22 -12.44 -13.44
C LYS A 232 -7.95 -11.84 -12.86
N ASP A 233 -7.99 -10.59 -12.42
CA ASP A 233 -6.83 -9.91 -11.83
C ASP A 233 -6.62 -10.38 -10.39
N PHE A 234 -7.70 -10.60 -9.65
CA PHE A 234 -7.66 -10.98 -8.24
C PHE A 234 -6.74 -12.18 -7.92
N PRO A 235 -6.82 -13.33 -8.62
CA PRO A 235 -5.96 -14.49 -8.32
C PRO A 235 -4.47 -14.25 -8.56
N VAL A 236 -4.07 -13.15 -9.22
CA VAL A 236 -2.68 -12.85 -9.58
C VAL A 236 -2.13 -11.58 -8.95
N LEU A 237 -2.92 -10.88 -8.13
CA LEU A 237 -2.51 -9.66 -7.44
C LEU A 237 -1.19 -9.81 -6.68
N HIS A 238 -1.03 -10.93 -5.99
CA HIS A 238 0.10 -11.24 -5.13
C HIS A 238 1.35 -11.74 -5.88
N HIS A 239 1.29 -12.07 -7.17
CA HIS A 239 2.42 -12.68 -7.86
C HIS A 239 3.66 -11.79 -7.91
N SER A 240 3.48 -10.49 -8.07
CA SER A 240 4.59 -9.53 -8.10
C SER A 240 5.17 -9.31 -6.69
N PRO A 241 4.37 -8.99 -5.66
CA PRO A 241 4.83 -8.90 -4.28
C PRO A 241 5.47 -10.19 -3.75
N GLU A 242 4.92 -11.36 -4.08
CA GLU A 242 5.48 -12.65 -3.68
C GLU A 242 6.91 -12.83 -4.21
N ARG A 243 7.14 -12.52 -5.50
CA ARG A 243 8.49 -12.56 -6.09
C ARG A 243 9.43 -11.56 -5.44
N PHE A 244 8.94 -10.33 -5.18
CA PHE A 244 9.72 -9.28 -4.54
C PHE A 244 10.21 -9.73 -3.15
N LEU A 245 9.30 -10.21 -2.30
CA LEU A 245 9.61 -10.70 -0.95
C LEU A 245 10.52 -11.94 -0.99
N ALA A 246 10.32 -12.85 -1.95
CA ALA A 246 11.18 -14.01 -2.13
C ALA A 246 12.63 -13.60 -2.44
N CYS A 247 12.86 -12.60 -3.31
CA CYS A 247 14.19 -12.06 -3.58
C CYS A 247 14.83 -11.51 -2.31
N LEU A 248 14.12 -10.67 -1.53
CA LEU A 248 14.67 -10.08 -0.31
C LEU A 248 15.05 -11.15 0.72
N ALA A 249 14.24 -12.22 0.85
CA ALA A 249 14.49 -13.30 1.82
C ALA A 249 15.63 -14.21 1.37
N ILE A 250 15.64 -14.63 0.10
CA ILE A 250 16.63 -15.60 -0.43
C ILE A 250 18.00 -14.96 -0.62
N ASP A 251 18.05 -13.71 -1.11
CA ASP A 251 19.30 -12.98 -1.37
C ASP A 251 19.84 -12.26 -0.11
N GLY A 252 19.21 -12.49 1.07
CA GLY A 252 19.71 -12.11 2.39
C GLY A 252 19.60 -10.63 2.72
N VAL A 253 18.70 -9.86 2.07
CA VAL A 253 18.45 -8.45 2.44
C VAL A 253 17.93 -8.37 3.87
N PHE A 254 16.99 -9.21 4.25
CA PHE A 254 16.43 -9.27 5.60
C PHE A 254 17.44 -9.72 6.66
N ASP A 255 18.45 -10.50 6.27
CA ASP A 255 19.53 -10.90 7.17
C ASP A 255 20.49 -9.73 7.44
N ARG A 256 20.88 -9.01 6.38
CA ARG A 256 21.77 -7.83 6.50
C ARG A 256 21.11 -6.65 7.22
N HIS A 257 19.79 -6.51 7.09
CA HIS A 257 19.02 -5.42 7.67
C HIS A 257 17.91 -5.94 8.60
N PRO A 258 18.25 -6.44 9.82
CA PRO A 258 17.29 -7.09 10.72
C PRO A 258 16.21 -6.13 11.23
N ASP A 259 16.46 -4.83 11.21
CA ASP A 259 15.49 -3.78 11.62
C ASP A 259 14.62 -3.27 10.46
N LEU A 260 14.89 -3.70 9.22
CA LEU A 260 14.03 -3.40 8.07
C LEU A 260 12.66 -4.02 8.30
N ARG A 261 11.61 -3.21 8.16
CA ARG A 261 10.20 -3.62 8.24
C ARG A 261 9.56 -3.47 6.88
N GLY A 262 8.56 -4.29 6.61
CA GLY A 262 7.77 -4.19 5.38
C GLY A 262 6.34 -4.68 5.55
N ALA A 263 5.50 -4.35 4.57
CA ALA A 263 4.15 -4.88 4.50
C ALA A 263 3.70 -5.11 3.05
N ALA A 264 2.76 -6.04 2.86
CA ALA A 264 2.02 -6.21 1.62
C ALA A 264 0.54 -5.88 1.92
N ILE A 265 0.07 -4.79 1.34
CA ILE A 265 -1.18 -4.12 1.67
C ILE A 265 -2.07 -4.10 0.41
N GLU A 266 -3.36 -4.36 0.58
CA GLU A 266 -4.36 -4.50 -0.50
C GLU A 266 -3.97 -5.57 -1.57
N LEU A 267 -3.33 -6.64 -1.12
CA LEU A 267 -2.87 -7.74 -1.97
C LEU A 267 -3.47 -9.09 -1.55
N GLY A 268 -4.35 -9.04 -0.54
CA GLY A 268 -4.85 -10.21 0.16
C GLY A 268 -3.79 -10.94 0.96
N ALA A 269 -4.19 -11.96 1.68
CA ALA A 269 -3.30 -12.72 2.56
C ALA A 269 -3.41 -14.25 2.41
N THR A 270 -4.41 -14.76 1.71
CA THR A 270 -4.62 -16.22 1.53
C THR A 270 -3.42 -16.92 0.85
N TRP A 271 -2.60 -16.20 0.11
CA TRP A 271 -1.40 -16.70 -0.54
C TRP A 271 -0.19 -16.87 0.41
N VAL A 272 -0.18 -16.15 1.55
CA VAL A 272 0.96 -16.09 2.49
C VAL A 272 1.35 -17.46 3.04
N PRO A 273 0.44 -18.34 3.52
CA PRO A 273 0.82 -19.69 3.98
C PRO A 273 1.51 -20.53 2.91
N GLY A 274 1.07 -20.41 1.65
CA GLY A 274 1.69 -21.10 0.51
C GLY A 274 3.09 -20.57 0.24
N MET A 275 3.28 -19.26 0.19
CA MET A 275 4.57 -18.60 0.00
C MET A 275 5.58 -19.04 1.08
N LEU A 276 5.22 -18.95 2.35
CA LEU A 276 6.13 -19.32 3.46
C LEU A 276 6.61 -20.77 3.33
N ARG A 277 5.73 -21.71 3.02
CA ARG A 277 6.09 -23.11 2.80
C ARG A 277 6.99 -23.30 1.58
N ASN A 278 6.68 -22.61 0.47
CA ASN A 278 7.46 -22.70 -0.77
C ASN A 278 8.88 -22.15 -0.59
N LEU A 279 9.05 -21.05 0.15
CA LEU A 279 10.34 -20.49 0.49
C LEU A 279 11.21 -21.50 1.26
N ASP A 280 10.64 -22.19 2.26
CA ASP A 280 11.36 -23.21 3.01
C ASP A 280 11.62 -24.48 2.20
N HIS A 281 10.72 -24.84 1.27
CA HIS A 281 10.97 -25.93 0.32
C HIS A 281 12.13 -25.59 -0.61
N ALA A 282 12.22 -24.34 -1.08
CA ALA A 282 13.33 -23.87 -1.89
C ALA A 282 14.65 -23.98 -1.12
N HIS A 283 14.69 -23.56 0.15
CA HIS A 283 15.88 -23.70 0.99
C HIS A 283 16.31 -25.17 1.14
N ARG A 284 15.38 -26.06 1.51
CA ARG A 284 15.66 -27.49 1.68
C ARG A 284 16.18 -28.16 0.40
N SER A 285 15.70 -27.73 -0.76
CA SER A 285 16.01 -28.36 -2.04
C SER A 285 17.26 -27.78 -2.70
N PHE A 286 17.47 -26.47 -2.62
CA PHE A 286 18.44 -25.75 -3.46
C PHE A 286 19.61 -25.12 -2.69
N ALA A 287 19.51 -24.84 -1.38
CA ALA A 287 20.59 -24.20 -0.62
C ALA A 287 21.94 -24.96 -0.70
N LYS A 288 21.91 -26.28 -0.89
CA LYS A 288 23.13 -27.07 -1.08
C LYS A 288 23.93 -26.70 -2.35
N PHE A 289 23.31 -26.05 -3.32
CA PHE A 289 23.93 -25.61 -4.56
C PHE A 289 24.26 -24.12 -4.57
N GLU A 290 23.76 -23.37 -3.60
CA GLU A 290 23.85 -21.91 -3.49
C GLU A 290 24.50 -21.53 -2.15
N PRO A 291 25.85 -21.36 -2.11
CA PRO A 291 26.58 -21.16 -0.85
C PRO A 291 26.07 -19.94 -0.03
N ALA A 292 25.72 -18.83 -0.69
CA ALA A 292 25.21 -17.63 -0.01
C ALA A 292 23.85 -17.91 0.66
N PHE A 293 22.94 -18.57 -0.05
CA PHE A 293 21.63 -18.96 0.48
C PHE A 293 21.75 -19.96 1.64
N LYS A 294 22.68 -20.93 1.51
CA LYS A 294 22.97 -21.90 2.57
C LYS A 294 23.51 -21.25 3.85
N ALA A 295 24.24 -20.14 3.71
CA ALA A 295 24.89 -19.46 4.83
C ALA A 295 23.91 -18.62 5.67
N LEU A 296 22.68 -18.38 5.20
CA LEU A 296 21.69 -17.64 5.96
C LEU A 296 21.34 -18.38 7.26
N PRO A 297 21.36 -17.69 8.41
CA PRO A 297 21.12 -18.31 9.71
C PRO A 297 19.68 -18.71 9.99
N LEU A 298 18.71 -18.08 9.32
CA LEU A 298 17.28 -18.37 9.45
C LEU A 298 16.73 -18.98 8.17
N LEU A 299 15.62 -19.70 8.26
CA LEU A 299 14.83 -20.09 7.09
C LEU A 299 14.21 -18.86 6.44
N PRO A 300 13.98 -18.86 5.11
CA PRO A 300 13.36 -17.72 4.45
C PRO A 300 12.01 -17.30 5.02
N SER A 301 11.18 -18.26 5.44
CA SER A 301 9.90 -18.00 6.10
C SER A 301 10.06 -17.27 7.43
N GLU A 302 11.14 -17.52 8.18
CA GLU A 302 11.40 -16.87 9.46
C GLU A 302 11.77 -15.41 9.30
N TYR A 303 12.47 -15.04 8.21
CA TYR A 303 12.71 -13.64 7.84
C TYR A 303 11.41 -12.91 7.55
N ILE A 304 10.53 -13.50 6.71
CA ILE A 304 9.21 -12.92 6.40
C ILE A 304 8.41 -12.71 7.68
N ARG A 305 8.32 -13.72 8.55
CA ARG A 305 7.58 -13.64 9.83
C ARG A 305 8.09 -12.53 10.74
N ARG A 306 9.41 -12.33 10.76
CA ARG A 306 10.05 -11.31 11.60
C ARG A 306 9.81 -9.89 11.11
N GLN A 307 9.77 -9.67 9.78
CA GLN A 307 9.93 -8.35 9.19
C GLN A 307 8.75 -7.88 8.35
N VAL A 308 7.82 -8.76 7.96
CA VAL A 308 6.75 -8.41 7.01
C VAL A 308 5.37 -8.64 7.61
N LYS A 309 4.46 -7.70 7.36
CA LYS A 309 3.04 -7.77 7.74
C LYS A 309 2.16 -7.79 6.48
N PHE A 310 0.92 -8.26 6.62
CA PHE A 310 -0.01 -8.44 5.52
C PHE A 310 -1.41 -7.95 5.90
N THR A 311 -2.17 -7.42 4.93
CA THR A 311 -3.59 -7.12 5.13
C THR A 311 -4.45 -8.11 4.35
N PRO A 312 -5.33 -8.87 5.00
CA PRO A 312 -6.35 -9.64 4.30
C PRO A 312 -7.44 -8.72 3.75
N PHE A 313 -8.10 -9.15 2.67
CA PHE A 313 -9.36 -8.53 2.26
C PHE A 313 -10.52 -8.94 3.19
N PRO A 314 -11.57 -8.09 3.34
CA PRO A 314 -12.71 -8.42 4.19
C PRO A 314 -13.46 -9.70 3.81
N PHE A 315 -13.33 -10.17 2.57
CA PHE A 315 -13.95 -11.40 2.08
C PHE A 315 -13.07 -12.66 2.17
N GLU A 316 -11.82 -12.52 2.68
CA GLU A 316 -10.95 -13.67 2.97
C GLU A 316 -11.26 -14.26 4.35
N ASP A 317 -10.96 -15.54 4.53
CA ASP A 317 -11.10 -16.22 5.83
C ASP A 317 -9.96 -15.86 6.78
N THR A 318 -10.10 -14.69 7.43
CA THR A 318 -9.10 -14.19 8.39
C THR A 318 -8.96 -15.13 9.59
N THR A 319 -10.01 -15.80 10.03
CA THR A 319 -9.96 -16.81 11.09
C THR A 319 -8.97 -17.91 10.72
N TRP A 320 -9.13 -18.48 9.54
CA TRP A 320 -8.25 -19.54 9.03
C TRP A 320 -6.80 -19.03 8.90
N LEU A 321 -6.59 -17.81 8.41
CA LEU A 321 -5.25 -17.22 8.29
C LEU A 321 -4.52 -17.14 9.64
N VAL A 322 -5.21 -16.65 10.66
CA VAL A 322 -4.66 -16.55 12.02
C VAL A 322 -4.41 -17.93 12.63
N GLU A 323 -5.30 -18.90 12.40
CA GLU A 323 -5.10 -20.29 12.85
C GLU A 323 -3.90 -20.98 12.19
N GLN A 324 -3.63 -20.69 10.90
CA GLN A 324 -2.52 -21.31 10.17
C GLN A 324 -1.17 -20.69 10.49
N GLU A 325 -1.09 -19.37 10.61
CA GLU A 325 0.19 -18.65 10.61
C GLU A 325 0.43 -17.81 11.88
N GLY A 326 -0.56 -17.72 12.76
CA GLY A 326 -0.51 -16.89 13.96
C GLY A 326 -0.94 -15.44 13.70
N ALA A 327 -1.21 -14.73 14.81
CA ALA A 327 -1.72 -13.36 14.78
C ALA A 327 -0.68 -12.33 14.37
N ASP A 328 0.62 -12.66 14.43
CA ASP A 328 1.71 -11.68 14.29
C ASP A 328 1.90 -11.16 12.86
N LEU A 329 1.27 -11.80 11.87
CA LEU A 329 1.45 -11.46 10.46
C LEU A 329 0.39 -10.51 9.89
N PHE A 330 -0.81 -10.47 10.47
CA PHE A 330 -1.95 -9.84 9.83
C PHE A 330 -2.37 -8.55 10.51
N MET A 331 -2.76 -7.55 9.68
CA MET A 331 -3.21 -6.23 10.14
C MET A 331 -4.61 -5.93 9.61
N PHE A 332 -5.36 -5.18 10.40
CA PHE A 332 -6.63 -4.60 10.00
C PHE A 332 -6.43 -3.48 8.98
N SER A 333 -7.36 -3.38 8.03
CA SER A 333 -7.43 -2.27 7.09
C SER A 333 -8.88 -1.98 6.66
N THR A 334 -9.17 -0.73 6.32
CA THR A 334 -10.48 -0.32 5.82
C THR A 334 -10.51 -0.07 4.33
N ASP A 335 -9.36 0.24 3.75
CA ASP A 335 -9.23 0.73 2.38
C ASP A 335 -10.17 1.94 2.11
N TYR A 336 -10.38 2.76 3.14
CA TYR A 336 -11.23 3.94 3.01
C TYR A 336 -10.55 5.03 2.19
N PRO A 337 -11.21 5.61 1.17
CA PRO A 337 -12.62 5.47 0.84
C PRO A 337 -12.90 4.58 -0.38
N HIS A 338 -12.02 3.66 -0.76
CA HIS A 338 -12.22 2.80 -1.90
C HIS A 338 -13.42 1.84 -1.71
N PRO A 339 -14.11 1.45 -2.79
CA PRO A 339 -15.21 0.50 -2.71
C PRO A 339 -14.75 -0.93 -2.39
N GLU A 340 -13.49 -1.29 -2.68
CA GLU A 340 -12.87 -2.59 -2.47
C GLU A 340 -12.81 -2.96 -1.00
N GLY A 341 -12.57 -2.01 -0.10
CA GLY A 341 -12.62 -2.19 1.36
C GLY A 341 -13.99 -2.52 1.91
N GLY A 342 -15.02 -2.43 1.06
CA GLY A 342 -16.38 -2.77 1.43
C GLY A 342 -17.05 -1.71 2.33
N ARG A 343 -18.19 -2.10 2.92
CA ARG A 343 -19.01 -1.20 3.75
C ARG A 343 -19.06 -1.61 5.22
N ARG A 344 -18.46 -2.73 5.59
CA ARG A 344 -18.56 -3.32 6.91
C ARG A 344 -17.24 -3.95 7.39
N PRO A 345 -16.06 -3.33 7.14
CA PRO A 345 -14.78 -3.96 7.48
C PRO A 345 -14.65 -4.21 9.00
N PHE A 346 -15.13 -3.30 9.84
CA PHE A 346 -15.06 -3.44 11.30
C PHE A 346 -15.83 -4.65 11.80
N GLU A 347 -17.06 -4.85 11.32
CA GLU A 347 -17.88 -5.99 11.72
C GLU A 347 -17.31 -7.30 11.17
N ILE A 348 -16.95 -7.33 9.89
CA ILE A 348 -16.44 -8.54 9.24
C ILE A 348 -15.15 -9.02 9.92
N PHE A 349 -14.18 -8.14 10.10
CA PHE A 349 -12.93 -8.50 10.79
C PHE A 349 -13.15 -8.74 12.29
N GLY A 350 -14.03 -7.95 12.95
CA GLY A 350 -14.42 -8.16 14.33
C GLY A 350 -15.00 -9.56 14.56
N ASP A 351 -15.93 -9.98 13.72
CA ASP A 351 -16.53 -11.32 13.77
C ASP A 351 -15.48 -12.41 13.49
N ALA A 352 -14.61 -12.21 12.48
CA ALA A 352 -13.57 -13.17 12.12
C ALA A 352 -12.57 -13.45 13.25
N VAL A 353 -12.25 -12.44 14.08
CA VAL A 353 -11.29 -12.62 15.19
C VAL A 353 -11.97 -12.75 16.57
N ALA A 354 -13.31 -12.75 16.64
CA ALA A 354 -14.06 -12.79 17.90
C ALA A 354 -13.76 -14.04 18.75
N GLY A 355 -13.45 -15.16 18.12
CA GLY A 355 -13.14 -16.44 18.76
C GLY A 355 -11.75 -16.49 19.40
N PHE A 356 -10.86 -15.55 19.12
CA PHE A 356 -9.52 -15.51 19.67
C PHE A 356 -9.44 -14.71 20.97
N ASP A 357 -8.34 -14.88 21.70
CA ASP A 357 -8.08 -14.11 22.92
C ASP A 357 -7.85 -12.61 22.65
N GLU A 358 -7.82 -11.82 23.70
CA GLU A 358 -7.65 -10.37 23.62
C GLU A 358 -6.31 -9.98 23.01
N ALA A 359 -5.24 -10.72 23.30
CA ALA A 359 -3.91 -10.43 22.78
C ALA A 359 -3.85 -10.61 21.25
N THR A 360 -4.48 -11.66 20.73
CA THR A 360 -4.62 -11.93 19.29
C THR A 360 -5.41 -10.83 18.60
N ARG A 361 -6.55 -10.41 19.17
CA ARG A 361 -7.37 -9.33 18.62
C ARG A 361 -6.62 -7.99 18.64
N GLU A 362 -5.91 -7.70 19.75
CA GLU A 362 -5.09 -6.48 19.85
C GLU A 362 -3.95 -6.47 18.83
N ARG A 363 -3.31 -7.62 18.54
CA ARG A 363 -2.31 -7.72 17.49
C ARG A 363 -2.90 -7.36 16.14
N PHE A 364 -4.03 -7.94 15.77
CA PHE A 364 -4.68 -7.72 14.49
C PHE A 364 -5.11 -6.25 14.30
N PHE A 365 -5.76 -5.65 15.32
CA PHE A 365 -6.31 -4.30 15.18
C PHE A 365 -5.31 -3.19 15.49
N TRP A 366 -4.21 -3.48 16.21
CA TRP A 366 -3.31 -2.42 16.66
C TRP A 366 -1.83 -2.79 16.60
N ARG A 367 -1.38 -3.81 17.33
CA ARG A 367 0.05 -4.00 17.60
C ARG A 367 0.88 -4.24 16.36
N ASN A 368 0.38 -5.02 15.40
CA ASN A 368 1.14 -5.33 14.19
C ASN A 368 1.39 -4.07 13.34
N GLY A 369 0.40 -3.18 13.24
CA GLY A 369 0.57 -1.89 12.57
C GLY A 369 1.48 -0.94 13.35
N ALA A 370 1.34 -0.89 14.69
CA ALA A 370 2.21 -0.09 15.53
C ALA A 370 3.68 -0.55 15.43
N GLU A 371 3.93 -1.87 15.49
CA GLU A 371 5.27 -2.45 15.28
C GLU A 371 5.84 -2.15 13.89
N LEU A 372 5.00 -2.13 12.85
CA LEU A 372 5.43 -1.77 11.49
C LEU A 372 6.01 -0.36 11.44
N LEU A 373 5.39 0.60 12.13
CA LEU A 373 5.82 2.00 12.16
C LEU A 373 6.74 2.36 13.34
N GLY A 374 7.04 1.41 14.24
CA GLY A 374 7.85 1.67 15.44
C GLY A 374 7.16 2.57 16.48
N LEU A 375 5.82 2.48 16.64
CA LEU A 375 5.00 3.27 17.57
C LEU A 375 4.88 2.60 18.94
#